data_264c94a9b648539b9cb143bae17839b1
#
_entry.id   264c94a9b648539b9cb143bae17839b1
#
_cell.length_a   1.000
_cell.length_b   1.000
_cell.length_c   1.000
_cell.angle_alpha   90.00
_cell.angle_beta   90.00
_cell.angle_gamma   90.00
#
_symmetry.space_group_name_H-M   'P 1'
#
loop_
_entity.id
_entity.type
_entity.pdbx_description
1 polymer ?
#
loop_
_entity_poly.entity_id
_entity_poly.type
_entity_poly.pdbx_seq_one_letter_code
_entity_poly.pdbx_strand_id
1 'polypeptide(L)'
;MKFLTIFPDEANNNYRGIGLALWFFYLYLALIAFRSFTHMFAQDAGLNSIASIIIFPAINKLDPNSVIYAIGSLWGGSQIVVFVFLVIILLKYKSLLSIAWLILVADNILRIVTMMIHNLEPEYFTSTAPGGFVGTSIMLFVTLIMFFISLIERKQK
;
A
#
# COMPACT_ATOMS: atom_id res chain seq x y z
N MET A 1 10.67 -15.13 -24.99
CA MET A 1 9.88 -14.50 -23.93
C MET A 1 9.35 -13.20 -24.52
N LYS A 2 8.05 -12.98 -24.54
CA LYS A 2 7.47 -11.75 -25.10
C LYS A 2 7.02 -10.87 -23.93
N PHE A 3 7.30 -9.58 -24.02
CA PHE A 3 6.88 -8.62 -23.01
C PHE A 3 5.64 -7.86 -23.47
N LEU A 4 4.76 -7.61 -22.53
CA LEU A 4 3.60 -6.74 -22.69
C LEU A 4 4.02 -5.26 -22.51
N THR A 5 3.26 -4.36 -23.11
CA THR A 5 3.42 -2.93 -22.86
C THR A 5 2.86 -2.57 -21.48
N ILE A 6 3.48 -1.59 -20.83
CA ILE A 6 2.97 -1.06 -19.54
C ILE A 6 1.61 -0.41 -19.76
N PHE A 7 1.47 0.33 -20.86
CA PHE A 7 0.25 1.01 -21.27
C PHE A 7 -0.35 0.26 -22.45
N PRO A 8 -1.40 -0.56 -22.24
CA PRO A 8 -2.08 -1.25 -23.35
C PRO A 8 -2.89 -0.26 -24.17
N ASP A 9 -3.02 -0.52 -25.47
CA ASP A 9 -3.79 0.33 -26.40
C ASP A 9 -5.27 0.39 -26.03
N GLU A 10 -5.79 -0.67 -25.40
CA GLU A 10 -7.19 -0.76 -24.95
C GLU A 10 -7.26 -1.25 -23.49
N ALA A 11 -8.03 -0.56 -22.68
CA ALA A 11 -8.38 -0.97 -21.34
C ALA A 11 -9.54 -1.98 -21.38
N ASN A 12 -9.25 -3.25 -21.09
CA ASN A 12 -10.24 -4.34 -21.10
C ASN A 12 -9.99 -5.35 -19.96
N ASN A 13 -10.86 -6.34 -19.82
CA ASN A 13 -10.77 -7.32 -18.74
C ASN A 13 -9.91 -8.57 -19.09
N ASN A 14 -9.11 -8.51 -20.16
CA ASN A 14 -8.27 -9.61 -20.60
C ASN A 14 -6.82 -9.43 -20.11
N TYR A 15 -6.45 -10.14 -19.04
CA TYR A 15 -5.08 -10.15 -18.55
C TYR A 15 -4.24 -11.18 -19.30
N ARG A 16 -3.23 -10.72 -20.02
CA ARG A 16 -2.34 -11.56 -20.83
C ARG A 16 -1.03 -11.90 -20.12
N GLY A 17 -0.75 -11.35 -18.97
CA GLY A 17 0.47 -11.61 -18.20
C GLY A 17 0.43 -12.91 -17.41
N ILE A 18 1.52 -13.21 -16.70
CA ILE A 18 1.66 -14.39 -15.85
C ILE A 18 0.66 -14.33 -14.68
N GLY A 19 -0.12 -15.40 -14.50
CA GLY A 19 -1.17 -15.50 -13.47
C GLY A 19 -0.67 -15.28 -12.03
N LEU A 20 0.63 -15.52 -11.76
CA LEU A 20 1.23 -15.27 -10.45
C LEU A 20 1.06 -13.80 -10.00
N ALA A 21 1.31 -12.84 -10.92
CA ALA A 21 1.11 -11.43 -10.61
C ALA A 21 -0.34 -11.09 -10.27
N LEU A 22 -1.30 -11.75 -10.92
CA LEU A 22 -2.73 -11.58 -10.61
C LEU A 22 -3.07 -12.14 -9.23
N TRP A 23 -2.58 -13.33 -8.87
CA TRP A 23 -2.80 -13.91 -7.55
C TRP A 23 -2.21 -13.08 -6.41
N PHE A 24 -0.97 -12.63 -6.56
CA PHE A 24 -0.36 -11.72 -5.58
C PHE A 24 -1.11 -10.40 -5.48
N PHE A 25 -1.74 -9.94 -6.57
CA PHE A 25 -2.55 -8.72 -6.53
C PHE A 25 -3.79 -8.88 -5.65
N TYR A 26 -4.48 -10.02 -5.68
CA TYR A 26 -5.57 -10.30 -4.73
C TYR A 26 -5.11 -10.25 -3.27
N LEU A 27 -3.97 -10.87 -2.96
CA LEU A 27 -3.41 -10.85 -1.60
C LEU A 27 -3.02 -9.44 -1.16
N TYR A 28 -2.41 -8.68 -2.07
CA TYR A 28 -2.01 -7.30 -1.78
C TYR A 28 -3.23 -6.40 -1.58
N LEU A 29 -4.30 -6.57 -2.36
CA LEU A 29 -5.56 -5.85 -2.15
C LEU A 29 -6.19 -6.14 -0.78
N ALA A 30 -6.17 -7.38 -0.32
CA ALA A 30 -6.65 -7.73 1.01
C ALA A 30 -5.84 -7.02 2.11
N LEU A 31 -4.51 -6.94 1.95
CA LEU A 31 -3.63 -6.21 2.86
C LEU A 31 -3.91 -4.70 2.85
N ILE A 32 -4.07 -4.10 1.66
CA ILE A 32 -4.42 -2.67 1.55
C ILE A 32 -5.79 -2.41 2.18
N ALA A 33 -6.79 -3.24 1.91
CA ALA A 33 -8.10 -3.13 2.52
C ALA A 33 -7.99 -3.10 4.05
N PHE A 34 -7.40 -4.15 4.64
CA PHE A 34 -7.21 -4.24 6.09
C PHE A 34 -6.56 -2.97 6.64
N ARG A 35 -5.43 -2.57 6.09
CA ARG A 35 -4.68 -1.40 6.55
C ARG A 35 -5.47 -0.10 6.42
N SER A 36 -6.08 0.14 5.25
CA SER A 36 -6.80 1.37 4.95
C SER A 36 -8.02 1.55 5.84
N PHE A 37 -8.82 0.49 6.02
CA PHE A 37 -9.99 0.51 6.88
C PHE A 37 -9.58 0.67 8.36
N THR A 38 -8.51 0.04 8.80
CA THR A 38 -8.01 0.25 10.18
C THR A 38 -7.58 1.69 10.39
N HIS A 39 -6.76 2.26 9.48
CA HIS A 39 -6.34 3.66 9.61
C HIS A 39 -7.52 4.64 9.55
N MET A 40 -8.55 4.37 8.78
CA MET A 40 -9.72 5.27 8.69
C MET A 40 -10.65 5.17 9.91
N PHE A 41 -10.88 3.97 10.43
CA PHE A 41 -11.99 3.72 11.36
C PHE A 41 -11.59 3.31 12.78
N ALA A 42 -10.34 2.89 13.03
CA ALA A 42 -9.89 2.60 14.38
C ALA A 42 -9.79 3.89 15.21
N GLN A 43 -10.06 3.80 16.50
CA GLN A 43 -10.04 4.94 17.42
C GLN A 43 -8.67 5.61 17.50
N ASP A 44 -7.59 4.82 17.40
CA ASP A 44 -6.20 5.27 17.37
C ASP A 44 -5.69 5.51 15.94
N ALA A 45 -6.57 5.47 14.95
CA ALA A 45 -6.22 5.46 13.54
C ALA A 45 -5.17 4.38 13.16
N GLY A 46 -5.08 3.29 13.93
CA GLY A 46 -4.08 2.23 13.74
C GLY A 46 -2.65 2.64 14.09
N LEU A 47 -2.43 3.83 14.65
CA LEU A 47 -1.09 4.35 14.90
C LEU A 47 -0.43 3.70 16.12
N ASN A 48 -1.19 3.47 17.19
CA ASN A 48 -0.67 2.76 18.36
C ASN A 48 -0.75 1.24 18.14
N SER A 49 -1.87 0.75 17.62
CA SER A 49 -2.16 -0.69 17.51
C SER A 49 -1.37 -1.39 16.39
N ILE A 50 -1.17 -0.75 15.22
CA ILE A 50 -0.48 -1.35 14.08
C ILE A 50 0.91 -0.74 13.84
N ALA A 51 1.02 0.60 13.90
CA ALA A 51 2.28 1.29 13.64
C ALA A 51 3.18 1.37 14.87
N SER A 52 2.73 0.89 16.04
CA SER A 52 3.51 0.83 17.28
C SER A 52 4.01 2.20 17.76
N ILE A 53 3.30 3.29 17.43
CA ILE A 53 3.62 4.63 17.94
C ILE A 53 3.16 4.73 19.39
N ILE A 54 3.93 5.39 20.23
CA ILE A 54 3.59 5.63 21.63
C ILE A 54 2.35 6.53 21.74
N ILE A 55 1.66 6.45 22.88
CA ILE A 55 0.63 7.43 23.26
C ILE A 55 1.33 8.63 23.90
N PHE A 56 1.16 9.81 23.32
CA PHE A 56 1.78 11.03 23.84
C PHE A 56 1.02 11.55 25.08
N PRO A 57 1.74 12.02 26.12
CA PRO A 57 1.10 12.60 27.28
C PRO A 57 0.40 13.91 26.93
N ALA A 58 -0.71 14.20 27.62
CA ALA A 58 -1.41 15.47 27.47
C ALA A 58 -0.53 16.65 27.90
N ILE A 59 -0.56 17.73 27.13
CA ILE A 59 0.18 18.97 27.38
C ILE A 59 -0.83 20.09 27.67
N ASN A 60 -0.78 20.69 28.88
CA ASN A 60 -1.69 21.77 29.26
C ASN A 60 -3.18 21.44 29.05
N LYS A 61 -3.59 20.21 29.37
CA LYS A 61 -4.95 19.66 29.16
C LYS A 61 -5.34 19.42 27.69
N LEU A 62 -4.41 19.57 26.75
CA LEU A 62 -4.60 19.23 25.35
C LEU A 62 -4.01 17.84 25.09
N ASP A 63 -4.77 17.00 24.40
CA ASP A 63 -4.33 15.67 23.97
C ASP A 63 -3.77 15.74 22.54
N PRO A 64 -2.44 15.65 22.33
CA PRO A 64 -1.85 15.68 21.00
C PRO A 64 -2.26 14.48 20.14
N ASN A 65 -2.63 13.36 20.76
CA ASN A 65 -3.06 12.15 20.03
C ASN A 65 -4.31 12.41 19.18
N SER A 66 -5.21 13.28 19.62
CA SER A 66 -6.41 13.64 18.85
C SER A 66 -6.08 14.18 17.47
N VAL A 67 -5.05 15.03 17.35
CA VAL A 67 -4.59 15.57 16.05
C VAL A 67 -3.88 14.51 15.24
N ILE A 68 -3.02 13.72 15.89
CA ILE A 68 -2.27 12.63 15.25
C ILE A 68 -3.24 11.60 14.65
N TYR A 69 -4.27 11.19 15.40
CA TYR A 69 -5.28 10.23 14.93
C TYR A 69 -6.14 10.81 13.80
N ALA A 70 -6.50 12.09 13.88
CA ALA A 70 -7.23 12.75 12.79
C ALA A 70 -6.42 12.73 11.48
N ILE A 71 -5.12 13.05 11.52
CA ILE A 71 -4.23 12.99 10.35
C ILE A 71 -4.08 11.54 9.85
N GLY A 72 -3.91 10.58 10.77
CA GLY A 72 -3.86 9.15 10.44
C GLY A 72 -5.13 8.67 9.75
N SER A 73 -6.31 9.10 10.22
CA SER A 73 -7.60 8.75 9.59
C SER A 73 -7.75 9.39 8.21
N LEU A 74 -7.34 10.64 8.02
CA LEU A 74 -7.34 11.28 6.70
C LEU A 74 -6.46 10.51 5.71
N TRP A 75 -5.28 10.08 6.17
CA TRP A 75 -4.42 9.22 5.36
C TRP A 75 -5.10 7.87 5.04
N GLY A 76 -5.75 7.24 6.02
CA GLY A 76 -6.55 6.02 5.82
C GLY A 76 -7.63 6.21 4.77
N GLY A 77 -8.36 7.33 4.80
CA GLY A 77 -9.35 7.70 3.79
C GLY A 77 -8.78 7.80 2.37
N SER A 78 -7.62 8.43 2.23
CA SER A 78 -6.91 8.52 0.94
C SER A 78 -6.52 7.13 0.41
N GLN A 79 -6.10 6.23 1.30
CA GLN A 79 -5.77 4.85 0.94
C GLN A 79 -7.01 4.04 0.51
N ILE A 80 -8.19 4.30 1.08
CA ILE A 80 -9.45 3.68 0.63
C ILE A 80 -9.76 4.09 -0.82
N VAL A 81 -9.54 5.34 -1.20
CA VAL A 81 -9.74 5.78 -2.59
C VAL A 81 -8.83 5.02 -3.54
N VAL A 82 -7.54 4.87 -3.19
CA VAL A 82 -6.59 4.05 -3.98
C VAL A 82 -7.06 2.60 -4.04
N PHE A 83 -7.47 2.01 -2.92
CA PHE A 83 -8.01 0.65 -2.87
C PHE A 83 -9.20 0.46 -3.81
N VAL A 84 -10.18 1.35 -3.78
CA VAL A 84 -11.36 1.29 -4.67
C VAL A 84 -10.93 1.34 -6.14
N PHE A 85 -9.99 2.22 -6.50
CA PHE A 85 -9.45 2.30 -7.85
C PHE A 85 -8.78 0.98 -8.28
N LEU A 86 -7.98 0.37 -7.42
CA LEU A 86 -7.34 -0.92 -7.70
C LEU A 86 -8.35 -2.07 -7.83
N VAL A 87 -9.44 -2.04 -7.05
CA VAL A 87 -10.55 -3.00 -7.17
C VAL A 87 -11.25 -2.85 -8.53
N ILE A 88 -11.48 -1.62 -9.00
CA ILE A 88 -12.06 -1.38 -10.32
C ILE A 88 -11.17 -1.96 -11.42
N ILE A 89 -9.84 -1.75 -11.33
CA ILE A 89 -8.89 -2.37 -12.27
C ILE A 89 -9.04 -3.90 -12.25
N LEU A 90 -9.06 -4.50 -11.06
CA LEU A 90 -9.16 -5.95 -10.93
C LEU A 90 -10.47 -6.52 -11.50
N LEU A 91 -11.58 -5.82 -11.32
CA LEU A 91 -12.89 -6.32 -11.74
C LEU A 91 -13.20 -6.06 -13.22
N LYS A 92 -12.73 -4.93 -13.76
CA LYS A 92 -13.15 -4.45 -15.10
C LYS A 92 -12.01 -4.26 -16.10
N TYR A 93 -10.79 -4.02 -15.64
CA TYR A 93 -9.69 -3.57 -16.49
C TYR A 93 -8.39 -4.31 -16.19
N LYS A 94 -8.43 -5.64 -16.15
CA LYS A 94 -7.25 -6.47 -15.82
C LYS A 94 -6.06 -6.26 -16.76
N SER A 95 -6.29 -5.76 -17.99
CA SER A 95 -5.21 -5.35 -18.89
C SER A 95 -4.31 -4.26 -18.29
N LEU A 96 -4.83 -3.47 -17.32
CA LEU A 96 -4.10 -2.42 -16.60
C LEU A 96 -3.36 -2.94 -15.35
N LEU A 97 -3.25 -4.26 -15.15
CA LEU A 97 -2.63 -4.82 -13.93
C LEU A 97 -1.17 -4.38 -13.75
N SER A 98 -0.42 -4.21 -14.84
CA SER A 98 0.96 -3.72 -14.79
C SER A 98 1.04 -2.27 -14.28
N ILE A 99 0.09 -1.42 -14.70
CA ILE A 99 -0.03 -0.04 -14.20
C ILE A 99 -0.40 -0.06 -12.71
N ALA A 100 -1.31 -0.94 -12.30
CA ALA A 100 -1.67 -1.08 -10.89
C ALA A 100 -0.45 -1.45 -10.02
N TRP A 101 0.37 -2.40 -10.48
CA TRP A 101 1.62 -2.74 -9.79
C TRP A 101 2.61 -1.59 -9.77
N LEU A 102 2.72 -0.81 -10.86
CA LEU A 102 3.58 0.38 -10.91
C LEU A 102 3.14 1.45 -9.90
N ILE A 103 1.83 1.67 -9.75
CA ILE A 103 1.27 2.57 -8.73
C ILE A 103 1.65 2.09 -7.32
N LEU A 104 1.57 0.79 -7.05
CA LEU A 104 1.96 0.21 -5.76
C LEU A 104 3.46 0.32 -5.49
N VAL A 105 4.30 0.19 -6.51
CA VAL A 105 5.74 0.48 -6.42
C VAL A 105 5.96 1.94 -6.03
N ALA A 106 5.31 2.88 -6.72
CA ALA A 106 5.42 4.30 -6.42
C ALA A 106 4.93 4.64 -5.00
N ASP A 107 3.81 4.06 -4.54
CA ASP A 107 3.31 4.22 -3.17
C ASP A 107 4.36 3.76 -2.13
N ASN A 108 4.99 2.60 -2.32
CA ASN A 108 6.02 2.11 -1.40
C ASN A 108 7.29 2.97 -1.44
N ILE A 109 7.71 3.47 -2.62
CA ILE A 109 8.84 4.40 -2.73
C ILE A 109 8.54 5.68 -1.97
N LEU A 110 7.36 6.28 -2.17
CA LEU A 110 6.98 7.52 -1.48
C LEU A 110 6.92 7.34 0.04
N ARG A 111 6.50 6.17 0.53
CA ARG A 111 6.55 5.84 1.97
C ARG A 111 7.98 5.82 2.49
N ILE A 112 8.91 5.20 1.76
CA ILE A 112 10.33 5.18 2.14
C ILE A 112 10.90 6.60 2.14
N VAL A 113 10.61 7.39 1.10
CA VAL A 113 11.03 8.81 1.03
C VAL A 113 10.48 9.59 2.21
N THR A 114 9.21 9.41 2.56
CA THR A 114 8.61 10.05 3.73
C THR A 114 9.34 9.69 5.03
N MET A 115 9.66 8.40 5.21
CA MET A 115 10.44 7.94 6.38
C MET A 115 11.86 8.51 6.41
N MET A 116 12.47 8.77 5.26
CA MET A 116 13.80 9.40 5.18
C MET A 116 13.77 10.90 5.47
N ILE A 117 12.74 11.60 5.01
CA ILE A 117 12.58 13.06 5.23
C ILE A 117 12.10 13.35 6.65
N HIS A 118 11.19 12.54 7.18
CA HIS A 118 10.58 12.67 8.48
C HIS A 118 10.94 11.47 9.35
N ASN A 119 12.24 11.32 9.60
CA ASN A 119 12.73 10.22 10.44
C ASN A 119 12.21 10.38 11.87
N LEU A 120 11.53 9.35 12.37
CA LEU A 120 11.09 9.29 13.76
C LEU A 120 12.16 8.61 14.60
N GLU A 121 12.50 9.23 15.73
CA GLU A 121 13.43 8.67 16.70
C GLU A 121 12.85 7.36 17.31
N PRO A 122 13.71 6.39 17.69
CA PRO A 122 13.28 5.11 18.24
C PRO A 122 12.33 5.24 19.46
N GLU A 123 12.46 6.30 20.22
CA GLU A 123 11.66 6.61 21.40
C GLU A 123 10.18 6.85 21.11
N TYR A 124 9.84 7.14 19.85
CA TYR A 124 8.45 7.27 19.40
C TYR A 124 7.76 5.93 19.18
N PHE A 125 8.45 4.81 19.36
CA PHE A 125 7.89 3.50 19.12
C PHE A 125 7.85 2.61 20.37
N THR A 126 6.80 1.81 20.48
CA THR A 126 6.66 0.80 21.53
C THR A 126 7.41 -0.50 21.22
N SER A 127 7.92 -0.65 19.99
CA SER A 127 8.69 -1.84 19.54
C SER A 127 9.95 -1.42 18.78
N THR A 128 10.99 -2.24 18.85
CA THR A 128 12.28 -1.99 18.17
C THR A 128 12.22 -2.10 16.65
N ALA A 129 11.17 -2.71 16.11
CA ALA A 129 10.98 -2.89 14.67
C ALA A 129 9.51 -2.65 14.30
N PRO A 130 9.07 -1.38 14.20
CA PRO A 130 7.71 -1.06 13.81
C PRO A 130 7.35 -1.72 12.48
N GLY A 131 6.22 -2.46 12.47
CA GLY A 131 5.81 -3.25 11.31
C GLY A 131 5.68 -2.45 10.01
N GLY A 132 5.34 -1.15 10.10
CA GLY A 132 5.27 -0.25 8.96
C GLY A 132 6.62 0.02 8.29
N PHE A 133 7.70 0.13 9.07
CA PHE A 133 9.06 0.37 8.56
C PHE A 133 9.62 -0.87 7.85
N VAL A 134 9.63 -2.00 8.54
CA VAL A 134 10.13 -3.26 7.99
C VAL A 134 9.24 -3.73 6.82
N GLY A 135 7.94 -3.67 7.01
CA GLY A 135 6.96 -4.10 6.00
C GLY A 135 7.03 -3.32 4.70
N THR A 136 7.26 -2.00 4.74
CA THR A 136 7.33 -1.17 3.52
C THR A 136 8.49 -1.57 2.62
N SER A 137 9.67 -1.85 3.19
CA SER A 137 10.85 -2.29 2.40
C SER A 137 10.61 -3.64 1.74
N ILE A 138 10.02 -4.59 2.47
CA ILE A 138 9.64 -5.90 1.93
C ILE A 138 8.59 -5.74 0.83
N MET A 139 7.57 -4.90 1.06
CA MET A 139 6.50 -4.67 0.07
C MET A 139 7.01 -3.97 -1.18
N LEU A 140 7.98 -3.05 -1.08
CA LEU A 140 8.64 -2.48 -2.26
C LEU A 140 9.28 -3.58 -3.12
N PHE A 141 10.02 -4.49 -2.51
CA PHE A 141 10.66 -5.59 -3.23
C PHE A 141 9.63 -6.51 -3.90
N VAL A 142 8.58 -6.89 -3.17
CA VAL A 142 7.48 -7.72 -3.71
C VAL A 142 6.77 -7.02 -4.87
N THR A 143 6.42 -5.74 -4.72
CA THR A 143 5.70 -5.00 -5.78
C THR A 143 6.56 -4.80 -7.02
N LEU A 144 7.88 -4.58 -6.89
CA LEU A 144 8.82 -4.53 -8.01
C LEU A 144 8.86 -5.86 -8.75
N ILE A 145 9.01 -6.98 -8.05
CA ILE A 145 9.02 -8.30 -8.67
C ILE A 145 7.69 -8.56 -9.40
N MET A 146 6.55 -8.28 -8.75
CA MET A 146 5.25 -8.52 -9.36
C MET A 146 4.98 -7.59 -10.55
N PHE A 147 5.49 -6.36 -10.52
CA PHE A 147 5.46 -5.46 -11.66
C PHE A 147 6.17 -6.09 -12.88
N PHE A 148 7.41 -6.53 -12.72
CA PHE A 148 8.15 -7.17 -13.83
C PHE A 148 7.50 -8.47 -14.30
N ILE A 149 7.03 -9.31 -13.38
CA ILE A 149 6.31 -10.55 -13.72
C ILE A 149 5.02 -10.25 -14.49
N SER A 150 4.32 -9.15 -14.14
CA SER A 150 3.08 -8.75 -14.81
C SER A 150 3.28 -8.38 -16.29
N LEU A 151 4.49 -7.96 -16.66
CA LEU A 151 4.85 -7.62 -18.03
C LEU A 151 5.22 -8.83 -18.90
N ILE A 152 5.39 -10.01 -18.32
CA ILE A 152 5.73 -11.21 -19.07
C ILE A 152 4.45 -11.84 -19.65
N GLU A 153 4.39 -11.95 -20.98
CA GLU A 153 3.24 -12.57 -21.63
C GLU A 153 3.16 -14.08 -21.34
N ARG A 154 1.98 -14.53 -20.91
CA ARG A 154 1.72 -15.95 -20.67
C ARG A 154 1.68 -16.70 -22.00
N LYS A 155 2.44 -17.81 -22.13
CA LYS A 155 2.31 -18.70 -23.28
C LYS A 155 0.87 -19.19 -23.36
N GLN A 156 0.22 -18.92 -24.49
CA GLN A 156 -1.05 -19.58 -24.81
C GLN A 156 -0.73 -21.06 -25.07
N LYS A 157 -1.42 -21.94 -24.35
CA LYS A 157 -1.42 -23.38 -24.66
C LYS A 157 -2.39 -23.66 -25.81
#